data_c287042300b95d67dd43955ba532ed0e
#
_entry.id   c287042300b95d67dd43955ba532ed0e
#
_cell.length_a   1.000
_cell.length_b   1.000
_cell.length_c   1.000
_cell.angle_alpha   90.00
_cell.angle_beta   90.00
_cell.angle_gamma   90.00
#
_symmetry.space_group_name_H-M   'P 1'
#
loop_
_entity.id
_entity.type
_entity.pdbx_description
1 polymer ?
#
loop_
_entity_poly.entity_id
_entity_poly.type
_entity_poly.pdbx_seq_one_letter_code
_entity_poly.pdbx_strand_id
1 'polypeptide(L)'
;YWSNWDLVNMCSYMAIGILTENDDMVNYVVNYFYNGVGNGYIGKLIQGTFTDPLGSGEEIAQNQESGRDQGHAMMSVAVTANLCQMAYTFYQCNPTTPQLDFFAADNNAMMKMGEYTALFNLRDGADQKNANGAWLLTKQQMPFNPYKYCIDCACSDKNHGTTHTSVADDTGRGSLRPGWEIYYNHYAKIKKVSSGYKYAKQAADKMRPEAGADGSSRYGTNSGAFDQLGWGTLMLYRE
;
A
#
# COMPACT_ATOMS: atom_id res chain seq x y z
N TYR A 1 -0.74 10.95 13.95
CA TYR A 1 0.20 9.87 13.54
C TYR A 1 0.32 9.79 12.04
N TRP A 2 1.35 9.11 11.54
CA TRP A 2 1.49 8.73 10.13
C TRP A 2 0.45 7.67 9.74
N SER A 3 0.15 7.56 8.44
CA SER A 3 -0.92 6.66 7.97
C SER A 3 -0.72 5.20 8.36
N ASN A 4 0.52 4.71 8.41
CA ASN A 4 0.81 3.35 8.81
C ASN A 4 0.30 3.00 10.22
N TRP A 5 0.37 3.93 11.18
CA TRP A 5 -0.16 3.72 12.53
C TRP A 5 -1.68 3.57 12.54
N ASP A 6 -2.38 4.45 11.82
CA ASP A 6 -3.84 4.35 11.70
C ASP A 6 -4.26 3.04 11.02
N LEU A 7 -3.54 2.69 9.94
CA LEU A 7 -3.82 1.46 9.19
C LEU A 7 -3.61 0.21 10.04
N VAL A 8 -2.52 0.12 10.81
CA VAL A 8 -2.28 -1.00 11.73
C VAL A 8 -3.36 -1.07 12.80
N ASN A 9 -3.78 0.07 13.36
CA ASN A 9 -4.87 0.10 14.32
C ASN A 9 -6.20 -0.36 13.70
N MET A 10 -6.52 0.09 12.49
CA MET A 10 -7.70 -0.38 11.76
C MET A 10 -7.64 -1.89 11.48
N CYS A 11 -6.48 -2.41 11.06
CA CYS A 11 -6.30 -3.86 10.88
C CYS A 11 -6.58 -4.64 12.17
N SER A 12 -5.97 -4.20 13.28
CA SER A 12 -6.13 -4.87 14.57
C SER A 12 -7.58 -4.81 15.05
N TYR A 13 -8.22 -3.63 14.95
CA TYR A 13 -9.59 -3.43 15.41
C TYR A 13 -10.59 -4.24 14.57
N MET A 14 -10.41 -4.26 13.25
CA MET A 14 -11.22 -5.08 12.34
C MET A 14 -11.04 -6.58 12.61
N ALA A 15 -9.80 -7.05 12.76
CA ALA A 15 -9.53 -8.46 13.04
C ALA A 15 -10.18 -8.92 14.35
N ILE A 16 -10.11 -8.11 15.42
CA ILE A 16 -10.77 -8.38 16.70
C ILE A 16 -12.29 -8.40 16.51
N GLY A 17 -12.84 -7.41 15.82
CA GLY A 17 -14.29 -7.33 15.54
C GLY A 17 -14.79 -8.57 14.82
N ILE A 18 -14.09 -9.01 13.78
CA ILE A 18 -14.43 -10.23 13.03
C ILE A 18 -14.32 -11.48 13.92
N LEU A 19 -13.22 -11.61 14.67
CA LEU A 19 -12.97 -12.77 15.53
C LEU A 19 -14.00 -12.90 16.68
N THR A 20 -14.45 -11.77 17.21
CA THR A 20 -15.40 -11.72 18.34
C THR A 20 -16.85 -11.53 17.90
N GLU A 21 -17.13 -11.59 16.59
CA GLU A 21 -18.47 -11.36 16.02
C GLU A 21 -19.08 -10.02 16.48
N ASN A 22 -18.25 -8.99 16.58
CA ASN A 22 -18.64 -7.66 17.03
C ASN A 22 -18.79 -6.70 15.83
N ASP A 23 -20.00 -6.60 15.33
CA ASP A 23 -20.34 -5.76 14.18
C ASP A 23 -20.05 -4.26 14.42
N ASP A 24 -20.18 -3.78 15.66
CA ASP A 24 -19.89 -2.37 15.99
C ASP A 24 -18.41 -2.05 15.75
N MET A 25 -17.51 -2.97 16.08
CA MET A 25 -16.08 -2.80 15.81
C MET A 25 -15.79 -2.80 14.31
N VAL A 26 -16.39 -3.69 13.55
CA VAL A 26 -16.24 -3.74 12.09
C VAL A 26 -16.78 -2.46 11.46
N ASN A 27 -17.99 -2.05 11.83
CA ASN A 27 -18.63 -0.84 11.33
C ASN A 27 -17.85 0.43 11.70
N TYR A 28 -17.22 0.47 12.87
CA TYR A 28 -16.33 1.55 13.26
C TYR A 28 -15.15 1.69 12.28
N VAL A 29 -14.49 0.57 11.93
CA VAL A 29 -13.38 0.60 10.96
C VAL A 29 -13.85 1.01 9.58
N VAL A 30 -15.01 0.51 9.12
CA VAL A 30 -15.60 0.93 7.83
C VAL A 30 -15.84 2.43 7.82
N ASN A 31 -16.49 2.96 8.86
CA ASN A 31 -16.73 4.40 8.96
C ASN A 31 -15.42 5.20 9.05
N TYR A 32 -14.44 4.72 9.81
CA TYR A 32 -13.15 5.42 9.93
C TYR A 32 -12.37 5.42 8.62
N PHE A 33 -12.39 4.31 7.85
CA PHE A 33 -11.74 4.25 6.55
C PHE A 33 -12.25 5.31 5.57
N TYR A 34 -13.56 5.59 5.58
CA TYR A 34 -14.17 6.58 4.67
C TYR A 34 -14.24 7.99 5.24
N ASN A 35 -14.39 8.17 6.55
CA ASN A 35 -14.76 9.42 7.18
C ASN A 35 -13.89 9.78 8.40
N GLY A 36 -12.80 9.05 8.63
CA GLY A 36 -11.92 9.26 9.77
C GLY A 36 -11.20 10.60 9.74
N VAL A 37 -10.55 10.93 10.86
CA VAL A 37 -9.83 12.21 11.01
C VAL A 37 -8.31 12.08 10.88
N GLY A 38 -7.78 10.87 11.03
CA GLY A 38 -6.34 10.58 10.97
C GLY A 38 -5.82 10.42 9.55
N ASN A 39 -4.54 10.09 9.41
CA ASN A 39 -3.90 9.99 8.12
C ASN A 39 -4.16 8.65 7.40
N GLY A 40 -4.78 7.69 8.06
CA GLY A 40 -5.13 6.38 7.47
C GLY A 40 -6.51 6.34 6.82
N TYR A 41 -7.38 7.36 6.99
CA TYR A 41 -8.62 7.40 6.24
C TYR A 41 -8.33 7.76 4.77
N ILE A 42 -9.16 7.24 3.85
CA ILE A 42 -8.89 7.28 2.40
C ILE A 42 -8.60 8.71 1.89
N GLY A 43 -9.32 9.71 2.38
CA GLY A 43 -9.16 11.11 1.93
C GLY A 43 -7.85 11.78 2.38
N LYS A 44 -7.09 11.17 3.32
CA LYS A 44 -5.73 11.62 3.68
C LYS A 44 -4.67 10.59 3.34
N LEU A 45 -5.02 9.32 3.25
CA LEU A 45 -4.13 8.26 2.79
C LEU A 45 -3.66 8.53 1.36
N ILE A 46 -4.56 9.02 0.51
CA ILE A 46 -4.28 9.43 -0.87
C ILE A 46 -4.07 10.93 -0.92
N GLN A 47 -2.87 11.35 -1.29
CA GLN A 47 -2.47 12.77 -1.35
C GLN A 47 -2.61 13.38 -2.75
N GLY A 48 -2.82 12.56 -3.76
CA GLY A 48 -3.04 13.00 -5.14
C GLY A 48 -3.06 11.84 -6.11
N THR A 49 -3.76 12.03 -7.23
CA THR A 49 -3.81 11.07 -8.34
C THR A 49 -3.18 11.71 -9.57
N PHE A 50 -2.37 10.96 -10.29
CA PHE A 50 -1.59 11.44 -11.43
C PHE A 50 -1.58 10.40 -12.54
N THR A 51 -1.31 10.84 -13.76
CA THR A 51 -0.98 9.93 -14.85
C THR A 51 0.43 9.38 -14.65
N ASP A 52 0.64 8.09 -14.96
CA ASP A 52 1.94 7.44 -14.92
C ASP A 52 3.00 8.22 -15.74
N PRO A 53 4.08 8.70 -15.13
CA PRO A 53 5.13 9.48 -15.82
C PRO A 53 5.93 8.66 -16.85
N LEU A 54 5.84 7.33 -16.83
CA LEU A 54 6.47 6.45 -17.83
C LEU A 54 5.55 6.15 -19.03
N GLY A 55 4.39 6.78 -19.10
CA GLY A 55 3.58 6.82 -20.32
C GLY A 55 2.66 5.62 -20.53
N SER A 56 2.30 4.87 -19.48
CA SER A 56 1.30 3.81 -19.60
C SER A 56 -0.11 4.35 -19.90
N GLY A 57 -0.37 5.62 -19.59
CA GLY A 57 -1.69 6.24 -19.65
C GLY A 57 -2.57 5.94 -18.44
N GLU A 58 -2.12 5.08 -17.53
CA GLU A 58 -2.86 4.69 -16.33
C GLU A 58 -2.71 5.71 -15.20
N GLU A 59 -3.63 5.69 -14.27
CA GLU A 59 -3.56 6.52 -13.07
C GLU A 59 -2.79 5.83 -11.94
N ILE A 60 -1.99 6.62 -11.24
CA ILE A 60 -1.26 6.25 -10.02
C ILE A 60 -1.61 7.22 -8.90
N ALA A 61 -1.57 6.80 -7.64
CA ALA A 61 -1.97 7.64 -6.51
C ALA A 61 -0.91 7.69 -5.41
N GLN A 62 -0.52 8.90 -5.03
CA GLN A 62 0.46 9.19 -4.00
C GLN A 62 -0.08 8.82 -2.62
N ASN A 63 0.65 7.98 -1.88
CA ASN A 63 0.30 7.69 -0.49
C ASN A 63 0.90 8.72 0.48
N GLN A 64 0.29 8.82 1.66
CA GLN A 64 0.65 9.80 2.69
C GLN A 64 2.10 9.66 3.22
N GLU A 65 2.70 8.48 3.14
CA GLU A 65 4.07 8.22 3.61
C GLU A 65 5.13 8.50 2.54
N SER A 66 4.74 8.75 1.29
CA SER A 66 5.67 8.83 0.15
C SER A 66 6.71 9.94 0.25
N GLY A 67 6.42 11.00 0.98
CA GLY A 67 7.37 12.09 1.25
C GLY A 67 8.22 11.89 2.50
N ARG A 68 7.93 10.85 3.31
CA ARG A 68 8.65 10.54 4.54
C ARG A 68 9.89 9.67 4.28
N ASP A 69 9.67 8.46 3.83
CA ASP A 69 10.66 7.50 3.33
C ASP A 69 9.96 6.32 2.65
N GLN A 70 10.70 5.55 1.85
CA GLN A 70 10.10 4.48 1.07
C GLN A 70 9.82 3.21 1.88
N GLY A 71 10.53 2.99 2.98
CA GLY A 71 10.24 1.87 3.89
C GLY A 71 8.85 1.99 4.49
N HIS A 72 8.46 3.17 4.96
CA HIS A 72 7.12 3.44 5.50
C HIS A 72 6.06 3.55 4.40
N ALA A 73 6.40 4.12 3.23
CA ALA A 73 5.47 4.14 2.10
C ALA A 73 5.05 2.72 1.69
N MET A 74 6.01 1.79 1.59
CA MET A 74 5.72 0.38 1.31
C MET A 74 5.00 -0.33 2.46
N MET A 75 5.32 0.00 3.71
CA MET A 75 4.60 -0.52 4.87
C MET A 75 3.12 -0.14 4.82
N SER A 76 2.81 1.14 4.51
CA SER A 76 1.42 1.59 4.36
C SER A 76 0.69 0.83 3.27
N VAL A 77 1.32 0.60 2.11
CA VAL A 77 0.73 -0.19 1.02
C VAL A 77 0.45 -1.63 1.50
N ALA A 78 1.42 -2.28 2.13
CA ALA A 78 1.28 -3.66 2.59
C ALA A 78 0.21 -3.82 3.69
N VAL A 79 0.16 -2.90 4.66
CA VAL A 79 -0.87 -2.90 5.72
C VAL A 79 -2.26 -2.62 5.14
N THR A 80 -2.35 -1.68 4.18
CA THR A 80 -3.60 -1.42 3.47
C THR A 80 -4.08 -2.65 2.70
N ALA A 81 -3.17 -3.40 2.06
CA ALA A 81 -3.52 -4.65 1.39
C ALA A 81 -4.18 -5.64 2.37
N ASN A 82 -3.60 -5.80 3.55
CA ASN A 82 -4.16 -6.67 4.60
C ASN A 82 -5.53 -6.19 5.07
N LEU A 83 -5.68 -4.90 5.32
CA LEU A 83 -6.97 -4.30 5.71
C LEU A 83 -8.04 -4.54 4.65
N CYS A 84 -7.73 -4.25 3.39
CA CYS A 84 -8.63 -4.48 2.27
C CYS A 84 -9.00 -5.96 2.12
N GLN A 85 -8.03 -6.86 2.30
CA GLN A 85 -8.28 -8.30 2.19
C GLN A 85 -9.19 -8.81 3.31
N MET A 86 -8.98 -8.36 4.54
CA MET A 86 -9.86 -8.70 5.67
C MET A 86 -11.29 -8.21 5.44
N ALA A 87 -11.43 -6.93 5.09
CA ALA A 87 -12.73 -6.32 4.81
C ALA A 87 -13.44 -7.04 3.65
N TYR A 88 -12.73 -7.32 2.56
CA TYR A 88 -13.29 -8.02 1.41
C TYR A 88 -13.69 -9.46 1.74
N THR A 89 -12.88 -10.20 2.51
CA THR A 89 -13.21 -11.55 2.94
C THR A 89 -14.49 -11.56 3.80
N PHE A 90 -14.59 -10.60 4.72
CA PHE A 90 -15.79 -10.43 5.53
C PHE A 90 -17.02 -10.04 4.67
N TYR A 91 -16.82 -9.17 3.68
CA TYR A 91 -17.85 -8.79 2.70
C TYR A 91 -18.39 -10.00 1.92
N GLN A 92 -17.54 -10.97 1.53
CA GLN A 92 -18.00 -12.17 0.83
C GLN A 92 -18.98 -12.99 1.66
N CYS A 93 -18.87 -12.91 2.99
CA CYS A 93 -19.82 -13.54 3.93
C CYS A 93 -21.03 -12.63 4.22
N ASN A 94 -20.91 -11.32 3.99
CA ASN A 94 -21.91 -10.30 4.33
C ASN A 94 -22.13 -9.33 3.15
N PRO A 95 -22.66 -9.78 2.01
CA PRO A 95 -22.69 -8.99 0.76
C PRO A 95 -23.66 -7.81 0.78
N THR A 96 -24.42 -7.62 1.86
CA THR A 96 -25.35 -6.49 2.04
C THR A 96 -24.63 -5.18 2.42
N THR A 97 -23.35 -5.21 2.72
CA THR A 97 -22.54 -4.04 3.13
C THR A 97 -21.45 -3.75 2.11
N PRO A 98 -21.78 -3.13 0.95
CA PRO A 98 -20.79 -2.90 -0.13
C PRO A 98 -19.63 -1.99 0.27
N GLN A 99 -19.78 -1.19 1.32
CA GLN A 99 -18.70 -0.37 1.88
C GLN A 99 -17.52 -1.19 2.41
N LEU A 100 -17.68 -2.50 2.64
CA LEU A 100 -16.59 -3.40 3.02
C LEU A 100 -15.66 -3.75 1.84
N ASP A 101 -16.04 -3.48 0.60
CA ASP A 101 -15.11 -3.59 -0.54
C ASP A 101 -14.18 -2.38 -0.63
N PHE A 102 -13.21 -2.30 0.30
CA PHE A 102 -12.22 -1.21 0.30
C PHE A 102 -11.36 -1.19 -0.97
N PHE A 103 -11.21 -2.31 -1.66
CA PHE A 103 -10.51 -2.32 -2.95
C PHE A 103 -11.24 -1.51 -4.03
N ALA A 104 -12.59 -1.43 -3.95
CA ALA A 104 -13.37 -0.64 -4.89
C ALA A 104 -13.42 0.86 -4.55
N ALA A 105 -13.02 1.22 -3.33
CA ALA A 105 -13.14 2.58 -2.83
C ALA A 105 -12.45 3.59 -3.76
N ASP A 106 -13.10 4.73 -3.96
CA ASP A 106 -12.62 5.87 -4.74
C ASP A 106 -11.97 5.45 -6.08
N ASN A 107 -12.75 4.73 -6.89
CA ASN A 107 -12.33 4.26 -8.21
C ASN A 107 -11.03 3.45 -8.17
N ASN A 108 -10.97 2.44 -7.30
CA ASN A 108 -9.80 1.59 -7.09
C ASN A 108 -8.55 2.36 -6.61
N ALA A 109 -8.71 3.36 -5.74
CA ALA A 109 -7.61 4.18 -5.26
C ALA A 109 -6.48 3.35 -4.62
N MET A 110 -6.82 2.21 -4.02
CA MET A 110 -5.82 1.30 -3.43
C MET A 110 -4.93 0.67 -4.50
N MET A 111 -5.48 0.32 -5.67
CA MET A 111 -4.69 -0.14 -6.82
C MET A 111 -3.69 0.94 -7.27
N LYS A 112 -4.20 2.15 -7.48
CA LYS A 112 -3.39 3.31 -7.91
C LYS A 112 -2.29 3.65 -6.90
N MET A 113 -2.56 3.51 -5.60
CA MET A 113 -1.58 3.69 -4.53
C MET A 113 -0.48 2.62 -4.58
N GLY A 114 -0.86 1.37 -4.82
CA GLY A 114 0.08 0.29 -5.07
C GLY A 114 0.97 0.58 -6.28
N GLU A 115 0.37 0.99 -7.40
CA GLU A 115 1.09 1.35 -8.62
C GLU A 115 2.11 2.48 -8.40
N TYR A 116 1.72 3.57 -7.74
CA TYR A 116 2.62 4.68 -7.42
C TYR A 116 3.84 4.22 -6.61
N THR A 117 3.57 3.45 -5.56
CA THR A 117 4.63 3.00 -4.66
C THR A 117 5.53 1.94 -5.31
N ALA A 118 4.94 1.00 -6.06
CA ALA A 118 5.70 0.00 -6.80
C ALA A 118 6.57 0.65 -7.88
N LEU A 119 6.01 1.54 -8.69
CA LEU A 119 6.73 2.28 -9.74
C LEU A 119 8.01 2.89 -9.21
N PHE A 120 7.96 3.57 -8.08
CA PHE A 120 9.13 4.25 -7.52
C PHE A 120 10.13 3.28 -6.85
N ASN A 121 9.70 2.09 -6.47
CA ASN A 121 10.49 1.14 -5.68
C ASN A 121 10.97 -0.10 -6.43
N LEU A 122 10.57 -0.31 -7.68
CA LEU A 122 11.05 -1.42 -8.50
C LEU A 122 12.52 -1.19 -8.89
N ARG A 123 13.42 -1.71 -8.06
CA ARG A 123 14.86 -1.41 -8.13
C ARG A 123 15.62 -2.12 -9.26
N ASP A 124 15.18 -3.28 -9.67
CA ASP A 124 15.94 -4.16 -10.58
C ASP A 124 15.14 -4.55 -11.83
N GLY A 125 14.08 -3.83 -12.16
CA GLY A 125 13.44 -3.95 -13.46
C GLY A 125 14.35 -3.35 -14.53
N ALA A 126 14.54 -4.01 -15.66
CA ALA A 126 15.25 -3.44 -16.79
C ALA A 126 14.70 -2.07 -17.18
N ASP A 127 13.47 -1.80 -16.81
CA ASP A 127 12.74 -0.57 -17.09
C ASP A 127 13.03 0.56 -16.08
N GLN A 128 13.79 0.31 -15.00
CA GLN A 128 13.93 1.26 -13.89
C GLN A 128 15.32 1.85 -13.75
N LYS A 129 16.33 1.26 -14.40
CA LYS A 129 17.70 1.76 -14.41
C LYS A 129 18.27 1.80 -15.82
N ASN A 130 19.04 2.84 -16.12
CA ASN A 130 19.83 2.91 -17.35
C ASN A 130 21.04 1.96 -17.28
N ALA A 131 21.77 1.86 -18.40
CA ALA A 131 22.97 1.03 -18.53
C ALA A 131 24.06 1.34 -17.47
N ASN A 132 24.07 2.55 -16.91
CA ASN A 132 25.01 2.97 -15.86
C ASN A 132 24.50 2.70 -14.44
N GLY A 133 23.37 2.01 -14.29
CA GLY A 133 22.78 1.68 -13.00
C GLY A 133 22.05 2.83 -12.29
N ALA A 134 21.94 4.00 -12.93
CA ALA A 134 21.14 5.10 -12.39
C ALA A 134 19.64 4.84 -12.57
N TRP A 135 18.84 5.30 -11.62
CA TRP A 135 17.40 5.21 -11.69
C TRP A 135 16.88 5.93 -12.94
N LEU A 136 15.99 5.26 -13.70
CA LEU A 136 15.29 5.88 -14.83
C LEU A 136 14.28 6.92 -14.34
N LEU A 137 13.69 6.69 -13.17
CA LEU A 137 12.76 7.60 -12.54
C LEU A 137 13.40 8.21 -11.29
N THR A 138 13.67 9.50 -11.35
CA THR A 138 14.19 10.29 -10.23
C THR A 138 13.04 10.84 -9.39
N LYS A 139 13.34 11.31 -8.18
CA LYS A 139 12.33 11.97 -7.32
C LYS A 139 11.74 13.24 -7.96
N GLN A 140 12.49 13.92 -8.81
CA GLN A 140 12.03 15.13 -9.53
C GLN A 140 11.06 14.79 -10.67
N GLN A 141 11.14 13.58 -11.21
CA GLN A 141 10.26 13.11 -12.28
C GLN A 141 8.99 12.46 -11.73
N MET A 142 9.02 12.01 -10.46
CA MET A 142 7.85 11.44 -9.83
C MET A 142 6.83 12.53 -9.52
N PRO A 143 5.60 12.45 -10.01
CA PRO A 143 4.58 13.43 -9.70
C PRO A 143 4.29 13.42 -8.21
N PHE A 144 4.13 14.61 -7.63
CA PHE A 144 3.98 14.75 -6.18
C PHE A 144 3.13 15.97 -5.83
N ASN A 145 2.16 15.75 -4.97
CA ASN A 145 1.36 16.80 -4.37
C ASN A 145 1.96 17.18 -3.01
N PRO A 146 2.42 18.42 -2.80
CA PRO A 146 2.93 18.83 -1.50
C PRO A 146 1.87 18.69 -0.40
N TYR A 147 2.27 18.14 0.74
CA TYR A 147 1.37 17.96 1.87
C TYR A 147 2.09 18.17 3.20
N LYS A 148 1.32 18.47 4.24
CA LYS A 148 1.80 18.48 5.63
C LYS A 148 1.42 17.17 6.30
N TYR A 149 2.37 16.59 7.00
CA TYR A 149 2.17 15.39 7.80
C TYR A 149 0.98 15.53 8.77
N CYS A 150 0.98 16.61 9.53
CA CYS A 150 -0.07 16.92 10.47
C CYS A 150 -0.28 18.42 10.54
N ILE A 151 -1.52 18.88 10.46
CA ILE A 151 -1.86 20.29 10.52
C ILE A 151 -2.17 20.72 11.95
N ASP A 152 -2.90 19.89 12.70
CA ASP A 152 -3.50 20.25 13.99
C ASP A 152 -3.18 19.26 15.13
N CYS A 153 -2.16 18.42 15.01
CA CYS A 153 -1.83 17.49 16.07
C CYS A 153 -0.92 18.13 17.13
N ALA A 154 -1.27 17.94 18.40
CA ALA A 154 -0.46 18.33 19.54
C ALA A 154 0.68 17.32 19.83
N CYS A 155 1.27 16.73 18.80
CA CYS A 155 2.36 15.78 18.97
C CYS A 155 3.72 16.50 18.98
N SER A 156 4.64 15.99 19.78
CA SER A 156 6.01 16.50 19.89
C SER A 156 6.95 15.95 18.79
N ASP A 157 6.40 15.32 17.76
CA ASP A 157 7.20 14.81 16.63
C ASP A 157 7.90 15.99 15.92
N LYS A 158 9.21 15.88 15.74
CA LYS A 158 10.03 16.85 15.02
C LYS A 158 9.57 17.09 13.57
N ASN A 159 8.79 16.18 13.00
CA ASN A 159 8.20 16.31 11.67
C ASN A 159 6.85 17.04 11.69
N HIS A 160 6.35 17.41 12.85
CA HIS A 160 5.09 18.14 13.01
C HIS A 160 5.12 19.45 12.23
N GLY A 161 4.16 19.63 11.35
CA GLY A 161 4.09 20.82 10.50
C GLY A 161 5.08 20.86 9.33
N THR A 162 5.96 19.86 9.17
CA THR A 162 6.86 19.76 8.02
C THR A 162 6.05 19.56 6.74
N THR A 163 6.34 20.39 5.73
CA THR A 163 5.78 20.23 4.39
C THR A 163 6.69 19.32 3.58
N HIS A 164 6.15 18.20 3.14
CA HIS A 164 6.81 17.35 2.16
C HIS A 164 6.52 17.90 0.77
N THR A 165 7.57 18.10 -0.03
CA THR A 165 7.49 18.74 -1.35
C THR A 165 7.97 17.83 -2.49
N SER A 166 8.46 16.65 -2.16
CA SER A 166 8.88 15.63 -3.13
C SER A 166 8.77 14.24 -2.50
N VAL A 167 8.75 13.22 -3.36
CA VAL A 167 8.91 11.84 -2.92
C VAL A 167 10.28 11.67 -2.25
N ALA A 168 10.33 10.93 -1.15
CA ALA A 168 11.60 10.59 -0.49
C ALA A 168 12.27 9.42 -1.21
N ASP A 169 13.57 9.50 -1.48
CA ASP A 169 14.30 8.49 -2.26
C ASP A 169 15.49 7.85 -1.54
N ASP A 170 15.92 8.37 -0.41
CA ASP A 170 17.19 7.98 0.20
C ASP A 170 17.08 6.75 1.10
N THR A 171 15.96 6.60 1.80
CA THR A 171 15.79 5.54 2.80
C THR A 171 14.73 4.51 2.37
N GLY A 172 15.16 3.26 2.28
CA GLY A 172 14.28 2.12 2.03
C GLY A 172 13.84 1.93 0.57
N ARG A 173 14.26 2.78 -0.38
CA ARG A 173 13.92 2.63 -1.79
C ARG A 173 14.40 1.30 -2.35
N GLY A 174 13.48 0.55 -2.95
CA GLY A 174 13.74 -0.76 -3.56
C GLY A 174 13.70 -1.93 -2.58
N SER A 175 13.43 -1.70 -1.29
CA SER A 175 13.21 -2.76 -0.31
C SER A 175 11.72 -3.13 -0.29
N LEU A 176 11.28 -3.92 -1.28
CA LEU A 176 9.88 -4.36 -1.37
C LEU A 176 9.49 -5.17 -0.13
N ARG A 177 8.26 -4.99 0.33
CA ARG A 177 7.63 -5.74 1.43
C ARG A 177 6.59 -6.72 0.87
N PRO A 178 6.19 -7.77 1.59
CA PRO A 178 5.04 -8.62 1.23
C PRO A 178 3.76 -7.79 1.10
N GLY A 179 2.76 -8.35 0.41
CA GLY A 179 1.45 -7.70 0.21
C GLY A 179 1.11 -7.43 -1.25
N TRP A 180 2.09 -7.43 -2.13
CA TRP A 180 1.88 -7.18 -3.56
C TRP A 180 1.01 -8.24 -4.23
N GLU A 181 1.10 -9.48 -3.78
CA GLU A 181 0.27 -10.58 -4.26
C GLU A 181 -1.22 -10.32 -3.99
N ILE A 182 -1.56 -9.69 -2.86
CA ILE A 182 -2.93 -9.31 -2.52
C ILE A 182 -3.49 -8.33 -3.57
N TYR A 183 -2.75 -7.25 -3.87
CA TYR A 183 -3.17 -6.28 -4.89
C TYR A 183 -3.32 -6.93 -6.25
N TYR A 184 -2.28 -7.61 -6.72
CA TYR A 184 -2.28 -8.23 -8.03
C TYR A 184 -3.43 -9.23 -8.18
N ASN A 185 -3.60 -10.15 -7.24
CA ASN A 185 -4.66 -11.15 -7.31
C ASN A 185 -6.05 -10.50 -7.26
N HIS A 186 -6.24 -9.52 -6.39
CA HIS A 186 -7.55 -8.89 -6.28
C HIS A 186 -7.95 -8.23 -7.58
N TYR A 187 -7.11 -7.36 -8.14
CA TYR A 187 -7.50 -6.61 -9.34
C TYR A 187 -7.42 -7.42 -10.62
N ALA A 188 -6.39 -8.24 -10.80
CA ALA A 188 -6.23 -9.03 -12.01
C ALA A 188 -7.09 -10.29 -12.05
N LYS A 189 -7.24 -10.99 -10.93
CA LYS A 189 -7.86 -12.32 -10.89
C LYS A 189 -9.29 -12.29 -10.36
N ILE A 190 -9.58 -11.51 -9.34
CA ILE A 190 -10.92 -11.41 -8.73
C ILE A 190 -11.78 -10.40 -9.48
N LYS A 191 -11.34 -9.14 -9.54
CA LYS A 191 -12.07 -8.06 -10.25
C LYS A 191 -11.92 -8.13 -11.77
N LYS A 192 -10.87 -8.76 -12.25
CA LYS A 192 -10.58 -8.91 -13.69
C LYS A 192 -10.56 -7.56 -14.42
N VAL A 193 -9.99 -6.53 -13.79
CA VAL A 193 -9.74 -5.26 -14.47
C VAL A 193 -8.73 -5.48 -15.60
N SER A 194 -8.89 -4.76 -16.70
CA SER A 194 -8.06 -4.96 -17.90
C SER A 194 -6.64 -4.42 -17.75
N SER A 195 -6.42 -3.42 -16.88
CA SER A 195 -5.15 -2.71 -16.75
C SER A 195 -5.05 -2.01 -15.38
N GLY A 196 -3.98 -1.22 -15.14
CA GLY A 196 -3.80 -0.40 -13.97
C GLY A 196 -3.13 -1.10 -12.78
N TYR A 197 -2.56 -2.31 -12.98
CA TYR A 197 -1.83 -3.06 -11.96
C TYR A 197 -0.43 -3.54 -12.43
N LYS A 198 0.13 -2.85 -13.40
CA LYS A 198 1.41 -3.22 -14.05
C LYS A 198 2.56 -3.32 -13.05
N TYR A 199 2.75 -2.30 -12.25
CA TYR A 199 3.87 -2.22 -11.32
C TYR A 199 3.65 -3.09 -10.07
N ALA A 200 2.43 -3.18 -9.59
CA ALA A 200 2.07 -4.12 -8.52
C ALA A 200 2.32 -5.57 -8.95
N LYS A 201 2.01 -5.92 -10.21
CA LYS A 201 2.35 -7.24 -10.77
C LYS A 201 3.86 -7.48 -10.79
N GLN A 202 4.65 -6.51 -11.28
CA GLN A 202 6.12 -6.63 -11.28
C GLN A 202 6.68 -6.78 -9.87
N ALA A 203 6.12 -6.06 -8.90
CA ALA A 203 6.50 -6.21 -7.51
C ALA A 203 6.15 -7.60 -6.96
N ALA A 204 4.96 -8.11 -7.25
CA ALA A 204 4.54 -9.46 -6.89
C ALA A 204 5.45 -10.51 -7.54
N ASP A 205 5.73 -10.42 -8.84
CA ASP A 205 6.63 -11.33 -9.56
C ASP A 205 8.04 -11.35 -8.94
N LYS A 206 8.53 -10.17 -8.51
CA LYS A 206 9.83 -10.05 -7.85
C LYS A 206 9.84 -10.65 -6.45
N MET A 207 8.70 -10.64 -5.77
CA MET A 207 8.56 -11.16 -4.41
C MET A 207 8.29 -12.67 -4.37
N ARG A 208 7.82 -13.28 -5.47
CA ARG A 208 7.42 -14.70 -5.50
C ARG A 208 8.49 -15.69 -5.07
N PRO A 209 9.80 -15.50 -5.30
CA PRO A 209 10.81 -16.34 -4.65
C PRO A 209 11.03 -15.96 -3.18
N GLU A 210 9.95 -15.76 -2.42
CA GLU A 210 10.02 -15.30 -1.03
C GLU A 210 10.78 -16.23 -0.11
N ALA A 211 10.68 -17.53 -0.35
CA ALA A 211 11.51 -18.52 0.31
C ALA A 211 12.42 -19.12 -0.74
N GLY A 212 13.66 -18.73 -0.78
CA GLY A 212 14.69 -19.54 -1.44
C GLY A 212 14.56 -20.99 -0.99
N ALA A 213 14.99 -21.94 -1.81
CA ALA A 213 14.91 -23.36 -1.51
C ALA A 213 15.58 -23.73 -0.16
N ASP A 214 16.43 -22.87 0.36
CA ASP A 214 17.14 -22.99 1.62
C ASP A 214 16.47 -22.23 2.79
N GLY A 215 15.31 -21.63 2.57
CA GLY A 215 14.63 -20.80 3.57
C GLY A 215 15.29 -19.45 3.83
N SER A 216 16.29 -19.08 3.04
CA SER A 216 17.08 -17.85 3.19
C SER A 216 16.42 -16.61 2.55
N SER A 217 15.14 -16.65 2.24
CA SER A 217 14.50 -15.55 1.59
C SER A 217 14.53 -14.28 2.45
N ARG A 218 14.56 -13.14 1.78
CA ARG A 218 14.49 -11.80 2.41
C ARG A 218 13.29 -11.64 3.36
N TYR A 219 12.29 -12.47 3.21
CA TYR A 219 10.99 -12.31 3.83
C TYR A 219 10.52 -13.57 4.57
N GLY A 220 11.36 -14.53 4.80
CA GLY A 220 11.14 -15.72 5.61
C GLY A 220 9.74 -15.85 6.23
N THR A 221 9.66 -15.90 7.53
CA THR A 221 8.39 -15.97 8.26
C THR A 221 7.69 -14.61 8.40
N ASN A 222 8.39 -13.50 8.17
CA ASN A 222 7.87 -12.13 8.23
C ASN A 222 8.76 -11.17 7.44
N SER A 223 8.30 -9.96 7.21
CA SER A 223 9.13 -8.89 6.66
C SER A 223 10.03 -8.27 7.72
N GLY A 224 11.11 -7.64 7.27
CA GLY A 224 12.27 -7.16 8.01
C GLY A 224 12.08 -6.42 9.34
N ALA A 225 10.87 -6.12 9.78
CA ALA A 225 10.57 -5.51 11.06
C ALA A 225 9.43 -6.22 11.81
N PHE A 226 9.12 -7.46 11.42
CA PHE A 226 8.05 -8.28 12.01
C PHE A 226 6.63 -7.69 11.86
N ASP A 227 6.45 -6.80 10.92
CA ASP A 227 5.19 -6.09 10.67
C ASP A 227 4.33 -6.73 9.57
N GLN A 228 4.86 -7.74 8.87
CA GLN A 228 4.20 -8.45 7.78
C GLN A 228 4.52 -9.94 7.82
N LEU A 229 3.56 -10.77 7.41
CA LEU A 229 3.83 -12.19 7.19
C LEU A 229 4.69 -12.38 5.94
N GLY A 230 5.81 -13.09 6.06
CA GLY A 230 6.76 -13.30 4.98
C GLY A 230 6.25 -14.22 3.88
N TRP A 231 5.51 -15.23 4.21
CA TRP A 231 4.98 -16.25 3.28
C TRP A 231 3.74 -15.79 2.50
N GLY A 232 3.61 -14.49 2.26
CA GLY A 232 2.43 -13.90 1.63
C GLY A 232 2.12 -14.47 0.26
N THR A 233 3.13 -14.73 -0.59
CA THR A 233 2.91 -15.35 -1.89
C THR A 233 2.36 -16.76 -1.75
N LEU A 234 2.95 -17.60 -0.90
CA LEU A 234 2.48 -18.97 -0.68
C LEU A 234 1.03 -19.01 -0.20
N MET A 235 0.67 -18.08 0.70
CA MET A 235 -0.66 -18.04 1.31
C MET A 235 -1.72 -17.39 0.41
N LEU A 236 -1.32 -16.46 -0.44
CA LEU A 236 -2.23 -15.54 -1.13
C LEU A 236 -2.21 -15.70 -2.66
N TYR A 237 -1.27 -16.49 -3.21
CA TYR A 237 -1.20 -16.74 -4.65
C TYR A 237 -2.50 -17.40 -5.16
N ARG A 238 -2.98 -16.91 -6.29
CA ARG A 238 -4.12 -17.48 -7.01
C ARG A 238 -3.70 -17.77 -8.46
N GLU A 239 -4.04 -18.93 -8.95
CA GLU A 239 -3.83 -19.34 -10.34
C GLU A 239 -4.71 -18.57 -11.33
#